data_d6e5d2c335c04530eaf58633cc11033a
#
_entry.id   d6e5d2c335c04530eaf58633cc11033a
#
_cell.length_a   1.000
_cell.length_b   1.000
_cell.length_c   1.000
_cell.angle_alpha   90.00
_cell.angle_beta   90.00
_cell.angle_gamma   90.00
#
_symmetry.space_group_name_H-M   'P 1'
#
loop_
_entity.id
_entity.type
_entity.pdbx_description
1 polymer ?
#
loop_
_entity_poly.entity_id
_entity_poly.type
_entity_poly.pdbx_seq_one_letter_code
_entity_poly.pdbx_strand_id
1 'polypeptide(L)'
;HDLGFEFTHFAEFAWAQLEPEEGKYDFAWLDKAVGLAAKYNLKVVMCTSTATPPVWLSRRYPEILIKEEDGTILDHGARQHASFASPLYRKLAYRMIEKLAEHYGNDSRIIGWQLDNEPAVQFDYNDSAEKAFREFLKKKYVNIKALNDAWGTAFWSEVYSSFDEITLPKRKQMFMNHHQILDYRRFAAAQTN
;
A
#
# COMPACT_ATOMS: atom_id res chain seq x y z
N HIS A 1 5.16 2.42 -32.94
CA HIS A 1 5.71 1.48 -33.90
C HIS A 1 6.82 2.12 -34.73
N ASP A 2 6.57 3.25 -35.38
CA ASP A 2 7.56 3.95 -36.25
C ASP A 2 8.79 4.44 -35.47
N LEU A 3 8.70 4.56 -34.15
CA LEU A 3 9.80 4.87 -33.24
C LEU A 3 10.49 3.64 -32.64
N GLY A 4 10.13 2.43 -33.09
CA GLY A 4 10.73 1.18 -32.63
C GLY A 4 10.18 0.63 -31.31
N PHE A 5 9.06 1.16 -30.80
CA PHE A 5 8.40 0.57 -29.62
C PHE A 5 7.77 -0.79 -29.94
N GLU A 6 7.99 -1.77 -29.07
CA GLU A 6 7.43 -3.12 -29.17
C GLU A 6 6.30 -3.38 -28.17
N PHE A 7 6.23 -2.59 -27.09
CA PHE A 7 5.19 -2.70 -26.09
C PHE A 7 4.79 -1.33 -25.53
N THR A 8 3.69 -1.31 -24.83
CA THR A 8 3.18 -0.19 -24.03
C THR A 8 2.65 -0.70 -22.70
N HIS A 9 2.30 0.19 -21.77
CA HIS A 9 1.64 -0.19 -20.52
C HIS A 9 0.33 0.61 -20.35
N PHE A 10 -0.65 -0.02 -19.65
CA PHE A 10 -1.97 0.53 -19.42
C PHE A 10 -2.45 0.28 -17.99
N ALA A 11 -3.46 1.04 -17.59
CA ALA A 11 -4.24 0.92 -16.36
C ALA A 11 -3.54 1.37 -15.07
N GLU A 12 -2.40 2.03 -15.13
CA GLU A 12 -1.56 2.43 -13.99
C GLU A 12 -2.35 3.20 -12.91
N PHE A 13 -3.28 4.08 -13.31
CA PHE A 13 -4.08 4.91 -12.40
C PHE A 13 -5.59 4.81 -12.71
N ALA A 14 -6.05 3.63 -13.06
CA ALA A 14 -7.36 3.45 -13.68
C ALA A 14 -8.42 2.79 -12.75
N TRP A 15 -8.13 2.55 -11.46
CA TRP A 15 -9.05 1.81 -10.60
C TRP A 15 -10.48 2.37 -10.62
N ALA A 16 -10.65 3.70 -10.53
CA ALA A 16 -11.97 4.33 -10.58
C ALA A 16 -12.74 4.09 -11.89
N GLN A 17 -12.04 3.85 -13.01
CA GLN A 17 -12.66 3.53 -14.30
C GLN A 17 -12.95 2.04 -14.42
N LEU A 18 -12.12 1.20 -13.83
CA LEU A 18 -12.26 -0.25 -13.87
C LEU A 18 -13.27 -0.78 -12.84
N GLU A 19 -13.45 -0.09 -11.73
CA GLU A 19 -14.45 -0.35 -10.69
C GLU A 19 -15.11 0.98 -10.27
N PRO A 20 -16.02 1.53 -11.08
CA PRO A 20 -16.68 2.82 -10.82
C PRO A 20 -17.55 2.83 -9.55
N GLU A 21 -18.06 1.66 -9.15
CA GLU A 21 -18.74 1.40 -7.88
C GLU A 21 -18.22 0.09 -7.32
N GLU A 22 -18.24 -0.05 -6.01
CA GLU A 22 -17.78 -1.27 -5.33
C GLU A 22 -18.43 -2.53 -5.89
N GLY A 23 -17.58 -3.43 -6.42
CA GLY A 23 -18.01 -4.72 -7.01
C GLY A 23 -18.58 -4.64 -8.42
N LYS A 24 -18.66 -3.44 -9.01
CA LYS A 24 -19.09 -3.27 -10.41
C LYS A 24 -17.88 -2.97 -11.28
N TYR A 25 -17.51 -3.93 -12.12
CA TYR A 25 -16.32 -3.85 -12.97
C TYR A 25 -16.70 -3.52 -14.41
N ASP A 26 -15.95 -2.62 -15.05
CA ASP A 26 -16.06 -2.26 -16.45
C ASP A 26 -14.67 -2.22 -17.11
N PHE A 27 -14.38 -3.21 -17.95
CA PHE A 27 -13.14 -3.31 -18.70
C PHE A 27 -13.26 -2.86 -20.16
N ALA A 28 -14.44 -2.39 -20.62
CA ALA A 28 -14.70 -2.14 -22.03
C ALA A 28 -13.71 -1.12 -22.67
N TRP A 29 -13.34 -0.06 -21.93
CA TRP A 29 -12.36 0.91 -22.45
C TRP A 29 -10.95 0.32 -22.52
N LEU A 30 -10.58 -0.54 -21.54
CA LEU A 30 -9.27 -1.18 -21.49
C LEU A 30 -9.14 -2.27 -22.54
N ASP A 31 -10.21 -3.03 -22.79
CA ASP A 31 -10.30 -3.99 -23.91
C ASP A 31 -10.07 -3.30 -25.25
N LYS A 32 -10.67 -2.12 -25.44
CA LYS A 32 -10.46 -1.29 -26.62
C LYS A 32 -9.01 -0.81 -26.74
N ALA A 33 -8.39 -0.39 -25.62
CA ALA A 33 -6.99 0.06 -25.62
C ALA A 33 -6.03 -1.10 -25.94
N VAL A 34 -6.22 -2.27 -25.35
CA VAL A 34 -5.46 -3.50 -25.64
C VAL A 34 -5.64 -3.93 -27.10
N GLY A 35 -6.88 -3.84 -27.61
CA GLY A 35 -7.17 -4.14 -29.01
C GLY A 35 -6.48 -3.18 -29.98
N LEU A 36 -6.42 -1.88 -29.65
CA LEU A 36 -5.69 -0.89 -30.44
C LEU A 36 -4.18 -1.14 -30.43
N ALA A 37 -3.59 -1.43 -29.26
CA ALA A 37 -2.18 -1.79 -29.17
C ALA A 37 -1.84 -2.97 -30.08
N ALA A 38 -2.65 -4.04 -30.01
CA ALA A 38 -2.47 -5.21 -30.86
C ALA A 38 -2.61 -4.92 -32.36
N LYS A 39 -3.53 -4.04 -32.74
CA LYS A 39 -3.70 -3.59 -34.16
C LYS A 39 -2.41 -2.93 -34.69
N TYR A 40 -1.63 -2.32 -33.84
CA TYR A 40 -0.35 -1.70 -34.18
C TYR A 40 0.86 -2.57 -33.80
N ASN A 41 0.67 -3.87 -33.60
CA ASN A 41 1.70 -4.84 -33.22
C ASN A 41 2.43 -4.51 -31.91
N LEU A 42 1.80 -3.80 -31.00
CA LEU A 42 2.34 -3.55 -29.67
C LEU A 42 1.82 -4.59 -28.69
N LYS A 43 2.70 -5.11 -27.86
CA LYS A 43 2.36 -5.89 -26.69
C LYS A 43 2.02 -4.97 -25.52
N VAL A 44 1.41 -5.51 -24.47
CA VAL A 44 0.95 -4.71 -23.32
C VAL A 44 1.56 -5.26 -22.03
N VAL A 45 2.10 -4.35 -21.21
CA VAL A 45 2.33 -4.58 -19.78
C VAL A 45 1.11 -4.02 -19.05
N MET A 46 0.38 -4.89 -18.33
CA MET A 46 -0.82 -4.51 -17.59
C MET A 46 -0.46 -4.02 -16.20
N CYS A 47 -1.00 -2.88 -15.77
CA CYS A 47 -0.78 -2.32 -14.43
C CYS A 47 -1.96 -2.65 -13.51
N THR A 48 -1.69 -2.88 -12.21
CA THR A 48 -2.72 -3.31 -11.25
C THR A 48 -3.62 -2.21 -10.72
N SER A 49 -3.40 -0.95 -11.10
CA SER A 49 -4.18 0.25 -10.74
C SER A 49 -4.27 0.58 -9.24
N THR A 50 -3.59 -0.16 -8.38
CA THR A 50 -3.73 -0.06 -6.92
C THR A 50 -3.17 1.22 -6.32
N ALA A 51 -2.27 1.91 -7.02
CA ALA A 51 -1.66 3.16 -6.55
C ALA A 51 -2.67 4.32 -6.38
N THR A 52 -3.82 4.26 -7.06
CA THR A 52 -4.84 5.32 -7.02
C THR A 52 -6.21 4.75 -6.64
N PRO A 53 -6.45 4.45 -5.36
CA PRO A 53 -7.76 4.00 -4.90
C PRO A 53 -8.87 4.98 -5.28
N PRO A 54 -10.06 4.51 -5.71
CA PRO A 54 -11.15 5.37 -6.15
C PRO A 54 -11.78 6.15 -4.99
N VAL A 55 -12.44 7.25 -5.31
CA VAL A 55 -13.11 8.13 -4.34
C VAL A 55 -14.15 7.38 -3.50
N TRP A 56 -14.93 6.48 -4.11
CA TRP A 56 -15.93 5.69 -3.38
C TRP A 56 -15.30 4.85 -2.27
N LEU A 57 -14.08 4.34 -2.48
CA LEU A 57 -13.39 3.47 -1.53
C LEU A 57 -12.98 4.25 -0.28
N SER A 58 -12.30 5.38 -0.42
CA SER A 58 -11.87 6.21 0.70
C SER A 58 -13.03 6.94 1.40
N ARG A 59 -14.11 7.25 0.70
CA ARG A 59 -15.31 7.86 1.32
C ARG A 59 -16.15 6.85 2.09
N ARG A 60 -16.18 5.59 1.63
CA ARG A 60 -16.89 4.50 2.33
C ARG A 60 -16.08 3.95 3.50
N TYR A 61 -14.75 3.94 3.36
CA TYR A 61 -13.80 3.33 4.30
C TYR A 61 -12.66 4.29 4.67
N PRO A 62 -12.96 5.43 5.32
CA PRO A 62 -11.95 6.47 5.61
C PRO A 62 -10.81 5.96 6.50
N GLU A 63 -11.02 4.88 7.24
CA GLU A 63 -10.01 4.23 8.08
C GLU A 63 -8.84 3.61 7.30
N ILE A 64 -8.97 3.46 5.97
CA ILE A 64 -7.87 2.99 5.13
C ILE A 64 -6.85 4.07 4.80
N LEU A 65 -7.19 5.35 5.03
CA LEU A 65 -6.33 6.46 4.64
C LEU A 65 -5.10 6.57 5.53
N ILE A 66 -3.98 6.95 4.92
CA ILE A 66 -2.76 7.27 5.66
C ILE A 66 -3.00 8.48 6.53
N LYS A 67 -2.52 8.40 7.76
CA LYS A 67 -2.46 9.50 8.70
C LYS A 67 -1.00 9.89 8.89
N GLU A 68 -0.70 11.16 8.75
CA GLU A 68 0.63 11.69 9.01
C GLU A 68 0.89 11.83 10.51
N GLU A 69 2.14 12.07 10.89
CA GLU A 69 2.58 12.19 12.28
C GLU A 69 1.85 13.32 13.04
N ASP A 70 1.50 14.41 12.37
CA ASP A 70 0.78 15.55 12.95
C ASP A 70 -0.74 15.34 13.03
N GLY A 71 -1.24 14.20 12.54
CA GLY A 71 -2.64 13.84 12.51
C GLY A 71 -3.37 14.18 11.21
N THR A 72 -2.70 14.81 10.25
CA THR A 72 -3.27 15.07 8.91
C THR A 72 -3.60 13.74 8.22
N ILE A 73 -4.81 13.62 7.69
CA ILE A 73 -5.25 12.46 6.92
C ILE A 73 -5.05 12.78 5.44
N LEU A 74 -4.33 11.91 4.73
CA LEU A 74 -4.16 12.04 3.28
C LEU A 74 -5.49 11.79 2.58
N ASP A 75 -5.75 12.55 1.52
CA ASP A 75 -6.96 12.42 0.72
C ASP A 75 -6.57 12.34 -0.77
N HIS A 76 -7.59 12.37 -1.65
CA HIS A 76 -7.42 12.32 -3.10
C HIS A 76 -6.61 13.49 -3.63
N GLY A 77 -6.11 13.33 -4.85
CA GLY A 77 -5.34 14.33 -5.58
C GLY A 77 -3.91 13.88 -5.88
N ALA A 78 -3.51 12.74 -5.32
CA ALA A 78 -2.26 12.06 -5.61
C ALA A 78 -2.44 10.54 -5.57
N ARG A 79 -1.36 9.81 -5.77
CA ARG A 79 -1.28 8.35 -5.60
C ARG A 79 -0.88 7.99 -4.17
N GLN A 80 -1.13 6.73 -3.78
CA GLN A 80 -0.63 6.13 -2.53
C GLN A 80 -1.14 6.82 -1.25
N HIS A 81 -2.40 7.23 -1.24
CA HIS A 81 -3.04 7.80 -0.04
C HIS A 81 -3.68 6.73 0.89
N ALA A 82 -3.67 5.46 0.48
CA ALA A 82 -4.16 4.35 1.30
C ALA A 82 -3.03 3.60 1.99
N SER A 83 -3.30 3.18 3.23
CA SER A 83 -2.37 2.48 4.11
C SER A 83 -2.12 1.03 3.66
N PHE A 84 -0.89 0.67 3.38
CA PHE A 84 -0.49 -0.72 3.15
C PHE A 84 -0.63 -1.59 4.41
N ALA A 85 -0.68 -1.00 5.59
CA ALA A 85 -0.94 -1.71 6.83
C ALA A 85 -2.43 -2.03 7.06
N SER A 86 -3.36 -1.44 6.29
CA SER A 86 -4.79 -1.68 6.41
C SER A 86 -5.19 -3.05 5.81
N PRO A 87 -5.71 -3.99 6.62
CA PRO A 87 -6.21 -5.27 6.09
C PRO A 87 -7.38 -5.10 5.12
N LEU A 88 -8.21 -4.07 5.36
CA LEU A 88 -9.35 -3.78 4.50
C LEU A 88 -8.89 -3.28 3.13
N TYR A 89 -7.95 -2.33 3.11
CA TYR A 89 -7.38 -1.86 1.84
C TYR A 89 -6.76 -3.01 1.05
N ARG A 90 -5.93 -3.83 1.69
CA ARG A 90 -5.33 -5.02 1.04
C ARG A 90 -6.38 -5.95 0.45
N LYS A 91 -7.44 -6.25 1.20
CA LYS A 91 -8.55 -7.08 0.72
C LYS A 91 -9.18 -6.51 -0.55
N LEU A 92 -9.45 -5.21 -0.58
CA LEU A 92 -10.08 -4.54 -1.73
C LEU A 92 -9.13 -4.46 -2.93
N ALA A 93 -7.84 -4.16 -2.68
CA ALA A 93 -6.81 -4.16 -3.71
C ALA A 93 -6.60 -5.55 -4.34
N TYR A 94 -6.52 -6.60 -3.53
CA TYR A 94 -6.44 -7.98 -4.05
C TYR A 94 -7.66 -8.35 -4.88
N ARG A 95 -8.87 -7.98 -4.46
CA ARG A 95 -10.09 -8.22 -5.24
C ARG A 95 -10.00 -7.56 -6.63
N MET A 96 -9.50 -6.32 -6.70
CA MET A 96 -9.30 -5.62 -7.97
C MET A 96 -8.26 -6.33 -8.85
N ILE A 97 -7.13 -6.73 -8.27
CA ILE A 97 -6.07 -7.48 -8.95
C ILE A 97 -6.61 -8.82 -9.48
N GLU A 98 -7.38 -9.56 -8.67
CA GLU A 98 -8.02 -10.83 -9.08
C GLU A 98 -8.92 -10.62 -10.29
N LYS A 99 -9.75 -9.56 -10.31
CA LYS A 99 -10.63 -9.26 -11.46
C LYS A 99 -9.86 -8.92 -12.73
N LEU A 100 -8.77 -8.16 -12.61
CA LEU A 100 -7.87 -7.93 -13.74
C LEU A 100 -7.21 -9.23 -14.24
N ALA A 101 -6.73 -10.06 -13.31
CA ALA A 101 -6.10 -11.33 -13.66
C ALA A 101 -7.09 -12.35 -14.26
N GLU A 102 -8.33 -12.41 -13.75
CA GLU A 102 -9.40 -13.22 -14.35
C GLU A 102 -9.68 -12.81 -15.81
N HIS A 103 -9.67 -11.49 -16.09
CA HIS A 103 -10.01 -10.95 -17.41
C HIS A 103 -8.85 -11.05 -18.41
N TYR A 104 -7.61 -10.74 -17.99
CA TYR A 104 -6.45 -10.62 -18.88
C TYR A 104 -5.38 -11.69 -18.69
N GLY A 105 -5.46 -12.53 -17.67
CA GLY A 105 -4.38 -13.47 -17.31
C GLY A 105 -3.99 -14.47 -18.39
N ASN A 106 -4.92 -14.82 -19.28
CA ASN A 106 -4.70 -15.73 -20.42
C ASN A 106 -4.61 -15.00 -21.76
N ASP A 107 -4.58 -13.67 -21.78
CA ASP A 107 -4.50 -12.90 -23.02
C ASP A 107 -3.06 -12.83 -23.52
N SER A 108 -2.77 -13.45 -24.65
CA SER A 108 -1.42 -13.51 -25.24
C SER A 108 -0.84 -12.14 -25.67
N ARG A 109 -1.66 -11.10 -25.66
CA ARG A 109 -1.23 -9.72 -25.89
C ARG A 109 -0.56 -9.10 -24.67
N ILE A 110 -0.86 -9.64 -23.46
CA ILE A 110 -0.27 -9.20 -22.20
C ILE A 110 1.03 -9.97 -21.96
N ILE A 111 2.16 -9.27 -21.92
CA ILE A 111 3.49 -9.87 -21.77
C ILE A 111 4.09 -9.70 -20.37
N GLY A 112 3.44 -8.94 -19.52
CA GLY A 112 3.90 -8.71 -18.16
C GLY A 112 2.90 -7.92 -17.33
N TRP A 113 3.15 -7.86 -16.02
CA TRP A 113 2.35 -7.13 -15.05
C TRP A 113 3.22 -6.17 -14.27
N GLN A 114 2.78 -4.92 -14.19
CA GLN A 114 3.32 -3.92 -13.26
C GLN A 114 2.48 -3.96 -11.98
N LEU A 115 3.11 -4.29 -10.87
CA LEU A 115 2.45 -4.31 -9.56
C LEU A 115 2.56 -2.92 -8.95
N ASP A 116 1.41 -2.29 -8.70
CA ASP A 116 1.32 -0.93 -8.18
C ASP A 116 2.09 0.10 -9.04
N ASN A 117 2.36 1.28 -8.50
CA ASN A 117 3.22 2.26 -9.17
C ASN A 117 4.17 2.93 -8.18
N GLU A 118 5.46 2.71 -8.38
CA GLU A 118 6.54 3.28 -7.55
C GLU A 118 6.25 3.13 -6.05
N PRO A 119 6.03 1.89 -5.55
CA PRO A 119 5.70 1.68 -4.15
C PRO A 119 6.81 2.22 -3.26
N ALA A 120 6.47 3.19 -2.43
CA ALA A 120 7.39 3.82 -1.49
C ALA A 120 7.15 3.32 -0.07
N VAL A 121 8.16 3.44 0.78
CA VAL A 121 8.02 3.20 2.22
C VAL A 121 7.04 4.22 2.79
N GLN A 122 5.90 3.74 3.31
CA GLN A 122 4.89 4.58 3.95
C GLN A 122 5.18 4.73 5.45
N PHE A 123 5.30 5.97 5.90
CA PHE A 123 5.26 6.31 7.32
C PHE A 123 3.83 6.71 7.69
N ASP A 124 3.08 5.74 8.14
CA ASP A 124 1.64 5.86 8.41
C ASP A 124 1.37 5.76 9.91
N TYR A 125 0.63 6.70 10.45
CA TYR A 125 0.29 6.84 11.86
C TYR A 125 -1.19 6.55 12.15
N ASN A 126 -1.88 5.84 11.27
CA ASN A 126 -3.24 5.40 11.53
C ASN A 126 -3.30 4.19 12.49
N ASP A 127 -4.49 3.88 12.98
CA ASP A 127 -4.70 2.81 13.95
C ASP A 127 -4.33 1.42 13.42
N SER A 128 -4.51 1.18 12.11
CA SER A 128 -4.11 -0.07 11.47
C SER A 128 -2.59 -0.24 11.45
N ALA A 129 -1.86 0.84 11.17
CA ALA A 129 -0.39 0.84 11.16
C ALA A 129 0.15 0.63 12.58
N GLU A 130 -0.43 1.27 13.60
CA GLU A 130 -0.01 1.08 14.99
C GLU A 130 -0.24 -0.37 15.45
N LYS A 131 -1.41 -0.92 15.17
CA LYS A 131 -1.71 -2.33 15.48
C LYS A 131 -0.76 -3.29 14.77
N ALA A 132 -0.53 -3.08 13.48
CA ALA A 132 0.36 -3.92 12.70
C ALA A 132 1.83 -3.81 13.16
N PHE A 133 2.27 -2.61 13.60
CA PHE A 133 3.58 -2.41 14.17
C PHE A 133 3.76 -3.19 15.48
N ARG A 134 2.77 -3.18 16.37
CA ARG A 134 2.80 -4.01 17.60
C ARG A 134 2.93 -5.50 17.28
N GLU A 135 2.21 -6.00 16.29
CA GLU A 135 2.31 -7.40 15.85
C GLU A 135 3.69 -7.71 15.23
N PHE A 136 4.27 -6.78 14.48
CA PHE A 136 5.64 -6.89 13.98
C PHE A 136 6.65 -7.00 15.15
N LEU A 137 6.51 -6.17 16.17
CA LEU A 137 7.37 -6.20 17.35
C LEU A 137 7.21 -7.49 18.16
N LYS A 138 5.98 -7.99 18.36
CA LYS A 138 5.71 -9.28 19.02
C LYS A 138 6.44 -10.43 18.30
N LYS A 139 6.43 -10.44 16.98
CA LYS A 139 7.15 -11.46 16.18
C LYS A 139 8.67 -11.33 16.33
N LYS A 140 9.17 -10.10 16.38
CA LYS A 140 10.61 -9.83 16.44
C LYS A 140 11.22 -10.13 17.81
N TYR A 141 10.55 -9.73 18.90
CA TYR A 141 11.14 -9.73 20.24
C TYR A 141 10.61 -10.85 21.15
N VAL A 142 9.60 -11.60 20.73
CA VAL A 142 9.00 -12.73 21.46
C VAL A 142 8.34 -12.32 22.79
N ASN A 143 8.97 -11.47 23.62
CA ASN A 143 8.41 -10.95 24.87
C ASN A 143 8.81 -9.49 25.10
N ILE A 144 8.06 -8.82 25.98
CA ILE A 144 8.23 -7.39 26.23
C ILE A 144 9.56 -7.06 26.93
N LYS A 145 10.09 -7.99 27.74
CA LYS A 145 11.38 -7.80 28.39
C LYS A 145 12.50 -7.72 27.36
N ALA A 146 12.51 -8.61 26.36
CA ALA A 146 13.50 -8.61 25.30
C ALA A 146 13.45 -7.32 24.47
N LEU A 147 12.25 -6.77 24.23
CA LEU A 147 12.09 -5.46 23.59
C LEU A 147 12.69 -4.36 24.46
N ASN A 148 12.32 -4.28 25.74
CA ASN A 148 12.82 -3.27 26.67
C ASN A 148 14.35 -3.26 26.74
N ASP A 149 14.96 -4.46 26.86
CA ASP A 149 16.41 -4.61 26.90
C ASP A 149 17.04 -4.13 25.56
N ALA A 150 16.47 -4.49 24.42
CA ALA A 150 16.98 -4.11 23.10
C ALA A 150 16.83 -2.60 22.79
N TRP A 151 15.77 -1.97 23.27
CA TRP A 151 15.53 -0.54 23.09
C TRP A 151 16.18 0.32 24.16
N GLY A 152 16.67 -0.27 25.26
CA GLY A 152 17.28 0.45 26.38
C GLY A 152 16.29 1.37 27.11
N THR A 153 15.03 0.96 27.24
CA THR A 153 13.90 1.78 27.69
C THR A 153 14.00 2.27 29.13
N ALA A 154 14.83 1.63 29.95
CA ALA A 154 14.98 1.99 31.36
C ALA A 154 15.56 3.41 31.58
N PHE A 155 16.37 3.92 30.64
CA PHE A 155 17.10 5.17 30.84
C PHE A 155 16.20 6.40 31.03
N TRP A 156 15.10 6.49 30.22
CA TRP A 156 14.12 7.58 30.32
C TRP A 156 12.81 7.16 30.99
N SER A 157 12.83 6.06 31.75
CA SER A 157 11.62 5.53 32.40
C SER A 157 10.53 5.10 31.41
N GLU A 158 10.93 4.63 30.23
CA GLU A 158 10.03 4.19 29.15
C GLU A 158 9.75 2.69 29.19
N VAL A 159 10.00 2.00 30.31
CA VAL A 159 9.82 0.55 30.41
C VAL A 159 8.36 0.17 30.16
N TYR A 160 8.13 -0.54 29.08
CA TYR A 160 6.80 -1.05 28.73
C TYR A 160 6.47 -2.32 29.52
N SER A 161 5.25 -2.44 30.00
CA SER A 161 4.74 -3.64 30.65
C SER A 161 4.09 -4.60 29.66
N SER A 162 3.65 -4.09 28.50
CA SER A 162 3.06 -4.87 27.42
C SER A 162 3.33 -4.24 26.05
N PHE A 163 3.22 -5.04 24.99
CA PHE A 163 3.29 -4.50 23.60
C PHE A 163 2.16 -3.51 23.28
N ASP A 164 1.04 -3.59 23.99
CA ASP A 164 -0.12 -2.76 23.72
C ASP A 164 0.06 -1.30 24.19
N GLU A 165 1.05 -1.04 25.04
CA GLU A 165 1.45 0.31 25.45
C GLU A 165 2.31 1.03 24.39
N ILE A 166 2.86 0.29 23.42
CA ILE A 166 3.75 0.86 22.42
C ILE A 166 2.93 1.65 21.40
N THR A 167 3.31 2.90 21.19
CA THR A 167 2.79 3.77 20.12
C THR A 167 3.79 3.91 18.98
N LEU A 168 3.36 4.46 17.86
CA LEU A 168 4.26 4.79 16.76
C LEU A 168 5.20 5.95 17.16
N PRO A 169 6.48 5.92 16.75
CA PRO A 169 7.46 6.94 17.15
C PRO A 169 7.13 8.30 16.52
N LYS A 170 7.05 9.35 17.33
CA LYS A 170 6.77 10.72 16.88
C LYS A 170 8.03 11.59 16.97
N ARG A 171 8.32 12.35 15.92
CA ARG A 171 9.51 13.22 15.83
C ARG A 171 9.50 14.42 16.78
N LYS A 172 8.34 14.79 17.30
CA LYS A 172 8.18 15.96 18.21
C LYS A 172 8.55 15.67 19.66
N GLN A 173 9.05 14.48 19.97
CA GLN A 173 9.58 14.16 21.30
C GLN A 173 10.97 14.76 21.46
N MET A 174 11.26 15.29 22.64
CA MET A 174 12.56 15.91 22.94
C MET A 174 13.72 14.91 22.79
N PHE A 175 13.49 13.68 23.21
CA PHE A 175 14.40 12.55 23.02
C PHE A 175 13.63 11.39 22.41
N MET A 176 14.07 10.96 21.24
CA MET A 176 13.46 9.84 20.52
C MET A 176 14.25 8.57 20.79
N ASN A 177 13.54 7.46 21.01
CA ASN A 177 14.18 6.16 21.06
C ASN A 177 14.59 5.72 19.64
N HIS A 178 15.89 5.77 19.35
CA HIS A 178 16.42 5.46 18.01
C HIS A 178 16.17 4.00 17.59
N HIS A 179 16.11 3.08 18.54
CA HIS A 179 15.80 1.67 18.26
C HIS A 179 14.35 1.50 17.85
N GLN A 180 13.41 2.20 18.51
CA GLN A 180 12.01 2.23 18.12
C GLN A 180 11.84 2.80 16.69
N ILE A 181 12.52 3.91 16.38
CA ILE A 181 12.49 4.52 15.03
C ILE A 181 13.03 3.55 13.98
N LEU A 182 14.14 2.85 14.28
CA LEU A 182 14.72 1.88 13.36
C LEU A 182 13.77 0.71 13.10
N ASP A 183 13.11 0.22 14.14
CA ASP A 183 12.13 -0.85 14.00
C ASP A 183 10.87 -0.40 13.25
N TYR A 184 10.43 0.84 13.47
CA TYR A 184 9.32 1.38 12.70
C TYR A 184 9.67 1.52 11.21
N ARG A 185 10.88 1.96 10.86
CA ARG A 185 11.35 1.99 9.47
C ARG A 185 11.40 0.61 8.84
N ARG A 186 11.87 -0.41 9.58
CA ARG A 186 11.88 -1.81 9.13
C ARG A 186 10.47 -2.34 8.92
N PHE A 187 9.57 -2.03 9.85
CA PHE A 187 8.16 -2.37 9.72
C PHE A 187 7.55 -1.71 8.46
N ALA A 188 7.74 -0.40 8.29
CA ALA A 188 7.21 0.34 7.14
C ALA A 188 7.74 -0.23 5.81
N ALA A 189 9.02 -0.56 5.72
CA ALA A 189 9.60 -1.22 4.56
C ALA A 189 8.99 -2.62 4.33
N ALA A 190 8.71 -3.38 5.40
CA ALA A 190 8.08 -4.70 5.28
C ALA A 190 6.61 -4.66 4.83
N GLN A 191 5.92 -3.52 4.92
CA GLN A 191 4.56 -3.38 4.39
C GLN A 191 4.54 -3.21 2.86
N THR A 192 5.66 -2.79 2.27
CA THR A 192 5.81 -2.57 0.81
C THR A 192 6.15 -3.88 0.07
N ASN A 193 6.63 -4.89 0.80
CA ASN A 193 6.98 -6.22 0.28
C ASN A 193 5.83 -7.22 0.52
#